data_a19d68df7b9df41c2c95037e87c02cb7
#
_entry.id   a19d68df7b9df41c2c95037e87c02cb7
#
_cell.length_a   1.000
_cell.length_b   1.000
_cell.length_c   1.000
_cell.angle_alpha   90.00
_cell.angle_beta   90.00
_cell.angle_gamma   90.00
#
_symmetry.space_group_name_H-M   'P 1'
#
loop_
_entity.id
_entity.type
_entity.pdbx_description
1 polymer ?
#
loop_
_entity_poly.entity_id
_entity_poly.type
_entity_poly.pdbx_seq_one_letter_code
_entity_poly.pdbx_strand_id
1 'polypeptide(L)'
;MITIKRGLDIPVLGAPEQVIYDGPAITRVATLGEEFVGMRPTMFVKVGDRVIKGQDLFEDKKNPGVKFTAPATGVVSEINRGAKRVLQSVVIDLDGSDEQVTFEHFASAELAKLERSKVQEILVASGQWTALRTRPFSKVPAVASAPRAIFVTAMDTNPLAADAELIIKEQPQAFLDGLAVLTRLTDGAVYVCKGEGSLPHSPLAQVKEEIFVGPHPAGLPGTHIHFLDPVSSAKVQWHINYQDVIAFGKLFTTGQIFTDKVIALAGPNVLKPRLLRTRLGACISQLTNNELRADENRIISGSILSGAKAEGVHDYLGRYHNQVCVLGEGREKEFLGWINPSANKFSITRTTLSHLMKGKLINFTTTTNGSDRSMVPIGNYERVMPLDILPTLLLRDMVSGDTDGAQALGCLELDEEDLALCTFVCPGKTEYGPILRECLTKIELEG
;
A
#
# COMPACT_ATOMS: atom_id res chain seq x y z
N MET A 1 1.48 -12.28 20.99
CA MET A 1 2.07 -10.94 20.84
C MET A 1 3.51 -11.07 20.37
N ILE A 2 3.83 -10.46 19.24
CA ILE A 2 5.13 -10.50 18.57
C ILE A 2 5.75 -9.12 18.68
N THR A 3 6.96 -9.05 19.27
CA THR A 3 7.66 -7.76 19.48
C THR A 3 8.75 -7.59 18.44
N ILE A 4 8.60 -6.62 17.57
CA ILE A 4 9.59 -6.20 16.58
C ILE A 4 10.60 -5.27 17.24
N LYS A 5 11.88 -5.69 17.26
CA LYS A 5 12.95 -4.97 17.94
C LYS A 5 13.79 -4.10 17.00
N ARG A 6 13.86 -4.44 15.73
CA ARG A 6 14.61 -3.73 14.68
C ARG A 6 13.63 -2.95 13.82
N GLY A 7 14.02 -1.76 13.43
CA GLY A 7 13.17 -0.86 12.66
C GLY A 7 13.50 0.58 12.96
N LEU A 8 12.67 1.50 12.48
CA LEU A 8 12.88 2.93 12.68
C LEU A 8 11.57 3.70 12.55
N ASP A 9 11.16 4.36 13.62
CA ASP A 9 10.12 5.39 13.54
C ASP A 9 10.78 6.73 13.16
N ILE A 10 10.42 7.22 11.97
CA ILE A 10 10.99 8.47 11.45
C ILE A 10 10.27 9.64 12.10
N PRO A 11 10.99 10.56 12.76
CA PRO A 11 10.40 11.69 13.50
C PRO A 11 9.93 12.80 12.56
N VAL A 12 8.93 12.54 11.74
CA VAL A 12 8.39 13.49 10.75
C VAL A 12 7.38 14.43 11.39
N LEU A 13 7.50 15.73 11.09
CA LEU A 13 6.51 16.74 11.47
C LEU A 13 5.24 16.58 10.61
N GLY A 14 4.08 16.93 11.16
CA GLY A 14 2.82 16.94 10.43
C GLY A 14 2.05 15.63 10.52
N ALA A 15 2.14 14.93 11.65
CA ALA A 15 1.28 13.78 11.94
C ALA A 15 -0.20 14.19 11.91
N PRO A 16 -1.10 13.34 11.36
CA PRO A 16 -2.50 13.67 11.23
C PRO A 16 -3.22 13.60 12.59
N GLU A 17 -4.14 14.51 12.83
CA GLU A 17 -5.14 14.35 13.87
C GLU A 17 -5.95 13.09 13.59
N GLN A 18 -6.06 12.19 14.57
CA GLN A 18 -6.76 10.91 14.42
C GLN A 18 -8.30 11.11 14.58
N VAL A 19 -8.85 11.99 13.75
CA VAL A 19 -10.28 12.27 13.61
C VAL A 19 -10.63 12.28 12.13
N ILE A 20 -11.71 11.58 11.78
CA ILE A 20 -12.15 11.47 10.39
C ILE A 20 -13.06 12.64 10.05
N TYR A 21 -12.67 13.41 9.06
CA TYR A 21 -13.44 14.51 8.48
C TYR A 21 -13.90 14.16 7.07
N ASP A 22 -14.99 14.72 6.62
CA ASP A 22 -15.38 14.61 5.22
C ASP A 22 -14.40 15.39 4.36
N GLY A 23 -13.89 14.74 3.30
CA GLY A 23 -13.01 15.36 2.33
C GLY A 23 -13.77 16.27 1.35
N PRO A 24 -13.05 17.02 0.52
CA PRO A 24 -13.66 17.82 -0.53
C PRO A 24 -14.38 16.93 -1.56
N ALA A 25 -15.37 17.50 -2.25
CA ALA A 25 -16.05 16.81 -3.33
C ALA A 25 -15.05 16.52 -4.48
N ILE A 26 -15.00 15.25 -4.88
CA ILE A 26 -14.15 14.77 -5.96
C ILE A 26 -14.97 14.70 -7.25
N THR A 27 -14.46 15.27 -8.32
CA THR A 27 -15.09 15.26 -9.65
C THR A 27 -14.35 14.37 -10.65
N ARG A 28 -13.15 13.90 -10.32
CA ARG A 28 -12.34 13.02 -11.16
C ARG A 28 -11.76 11.86 -10.34
N VAL A 29 -11.78 10.68 -10.92
CA VAL A 29 -11.13 9.49 -10.36
C VAL A 29 -10.32 8.77 -11.44
N ALA A 30 -9.34 7.97 -11.03
CA ALA A 30 -8.64 7.10 -11.97
C ALA A 30 -8.30 5.73 -11.39
N THR A 31 -8.14 4.77 -12.29
CA THR A 31 -7.48 3.49 -12.01
C THR A 31 -6.07 3.57 -12.58
N LEU A 32 -5.05 3.44 -11.72
CA LEU A 32 -3.64 3.47 -12.10
C LEU A 32 -3.18 2.06 -12.50
N GLY A 33 -2.60 1.94 -13.70
CA GLY A 33 -2.23 0.63 -14.24
C GLY A 33 -0.89 0.10 -13.71
N GLU A 34 0.07 0.98 -13.42
CA GLU A 34 1.43 0.62 -13.00
C GLU A 34 1.50 0.02 -11.59
N GLU A 35 0.44 0.18 -10.77
CA GLU A 35 0.34 -0.42 -9.44
C GLU A 35 0.14 -1.95 -9.46
N PHE A 36 -0.28 -2.49 -10.60
CA PHE A 36 -0.55 -3.92 -10.76
C PHE A 36 0.63 -4.59 -11.45
N VAL A 37 1.49 -5.20 -10.67
CA VAL A 37 2.76 -5.81 -11.13
C VAL A 37 2.53 -6.80 -12.27
N GLY A 38 3.18 -6.53 -13.42
CA GLY A 38 3.14 -7.39 -14.60
C GLY A 38 1.84 -7.34 -15.42
N MET A 39 0.84 -6.57 -15.01
CA MET A 39 -0.45 -6.45 -15.69
C MET A 39 -0.31 -5.94 -17.14
N ARG A 40 -1.05 -6.54 -18.05
CA ARG A 40 -1.18 -6.09 -19.44
C ARG A 40 -2.65 -5.94 -19.82
N PRO A 41 -3.16 -4.71 -20.01
CA PRO A 41 -4.58 -4.47 -20.17
C PRO A 41 -5.10 -4.86 -21.58
N THR A 42 -6.21 -5.58 -21.60
CA THR A 42 -7.13 -5.63 -22.74
C THR A 42 -8.28 -4.67 -22.43
N MET A 43 -8.32 -3.53 -23.11
CA MET A 43 -9.31 -2.48 -22.84
C MET A 43 -10.70 -2.87 -23.39
N PHE A 44 -11.73 -2.60 -22.59
CA PHE A 44 -13.14 -2.72 -22.96
C PHE A 44 -13.78 -1.35 -23.23
N VAL A 45 -13.13 -0.28 -22.86
CA VAL A 45 -13.61 1.10 -22.99
C VAL A 45 -12.64 1.96 -23.78
N LYS A 46 -13.15 3.06 -24.32
CA LYS A 46 -12.40 4.12 -25.02
C LYS A 46 -12.74 5.49 -24.43
N VAL A 47 -11.94 6.47 -24.73
CA VAL A 47 -12.21 7.87 -24.36
C VAL A 47 -13.54 8.31 -24.96
N GLY A 48 -14.37 8.94 -24.13
CA GLY A 48 -15.72 9.37 -24.43
C GLY A 48 -16.84 8.39 -24.05
N ASP A 49 -16.52 7.15 -23.68
CA ASP A 49 -17.53 6.21 -23.22
C ASP A 49 -18.03 6.59 -21.82
N ARG A 50 -19.34 6.57 -21.63
CA ARG A 50 -19.95 6.64 -20.29
C ARG A 50 -19.87 5.26 -19.65
N VAL A 51 -19.46 5.20 -18.39
CA VAL A 51 -19.36 3.98 -17.59
C VAL A 51 -20.14 4.16 -16.29
N ILE A 52 -20.66 3.07 -15.75
CA ILE A 52 -21.28 3.05 -14.42
C ILE A 52 -20.32 2.39 -13.41
N LYS A 53 -20.44 2.72 -12.13
CA LYS A 53 -19.62 2.13 -11.07
C LYS A 53 -19.75 0.59 -11.08
N GLY A 54 -18.62 -0.10 -11.15
CA GLY A 54 -18.56 -1.57 -11.25
C GLY A 54 -18.55 -2.12 -12.67
N GLN A 55 -18.68 -1.29 -13.70
CA GLN A 55 -18.55 -1.72 -15.09
C GLN A 55 -17.09 -2.02 -15.44
N ASP A 56 -16.84 -3.08 -16.22
CA ASP A 56 -15.51 -3.48 -16.65
C ASP A 56 -14.84 -2.38 -17.50
N LEU A 57 -13.63 -1.97 -17.10
CA LEU A 57 -12.77 -1.04 -17.83
C LEU A 57 -11.77 -1.81 -18.70
N PHE A 58 -11.13 -2.79 -18.13
CA PHE A 58 -10.16 -3.67 -18.81
C PHE A 58 -9.96 -4.97 -18.03
N GLU A 59 -9.32 -5.94 -18.69
CA GLU A 59 -8.94 -7.24 -18.13
C GLU A 59 -7.43 -7.41 -18.27
N ASP A 60 -6.80 -8.14 -17.32
CA ASP A 60 -5.40 -8.48 -17.43
C ASP A 60 -5.18 -9.66 -18.39
N LYS A 61 -4.60 -9.39 -19.54
CA LYS A 61 -4.25 -10.42 -20.54
C LYS A 61 -3.26 -11.49 -19.99
N LYS A 62 -2.46 -11.14 -18.99
CA LYS A 62 -1.47 -12.05 -18.38
C LYS A 62 -2.07 -12.89 -17.26
N ASN A 63 -3.18 -12.44 -16.69
CA ASN A 63 -3.92 -13.13 -15.64
C ASN A 63 -5.41 -13.21 -16.05
N PRO A 64 -5.77 -14.10 -16.97
CA PRO A 64 -7.11 -14.16 -17.56
C PRO A 64 -8.21 -14.28 -16.51
N GLY A 65 -9.28 -13.49 -16.69
CA GLY A 65 -10.40 -13.40 -15.77
C GLY A 65 -10.26 -12.30 -14.73
N VAL A 66 -9.06 -11.75 -14.48
CA VAL A 66 -8.90 -10.63 -13.56
C VAL A 66 -9.36 -9.33 -14.21
N LYS A 67 -10.45 -8.77 -13.70
CA LYS A 67 -11.12 -7.58 -14.22
C LYS A 67 -10.82 -6.37 -13.35
N PHE A 68 -10.77 -5.22 -14.00
CA PHE A 68 -10.62 -3.91 -13.39
C PHE A 68 -11.85 -3.08 -13.74
N THR A 69 -12.58 -2.66 -12.72
CA THR A 69 -13.88 -2.01 -12.88
C THR A 69 -13.84 -0.53 -12.54
N ALA A 70 -14.79 0.23 -13.05
CA ALA A 70 -14.93 1.65 -12.81
C ALA A 70 -15.21 1.92 -11.32
N PRO A 71 -14.40 2.76 -10.63
CA PRO A 71 -14.62 3.08 -9.22
C PRO A 71 -15.77 4.08 -9.01
N ALA A 72 -16.28 4.67 -10.09
CA ALA A 72 -17.38 5.62 -10.04
C ALA A 72 -18.09 5.71 -11.40
N THR A 73 -19.28 6.30 -11.42
CA THR A 73 -20.05 6.56 -12.64
C THR A 73 -19.65 7.90 -13.23
N GLY A 74 -19.49 7.92 -14.56
CA GLY A 74 -19.06 9.10 -15.29
C GLY A 74 -18.61 8.79 -16.71
N VAL A 75 -17.82 9.66 -17.28
CA VAL A 75 -17.28 9.56 -18.65
C VAL A 75 -15.78 9.32 -18.62
N VAL A 76 -15.31 8.32 -19.34
CA VAL A 76 -13.88 8.07 -19.53
C VAL A 76 -13.29 9.27 -20.30
N SER A 77 -12.57 10.13 -19.60
CA SER A 77 -11.98 11.36 -20.18
C SER A 77 -10.58 11.13 -20.74
N GLU A 78 -9.81 10.21 -20.14
CA GLU A 78 -8.43 9.96 -20.56
C GLU A 78 -8.07 8.46 -20.41
N ILE A 79 -7.25 7.95 -21.34
CA ILE A 79 -6.56 6.66 -21.21
C ILE A 79 -5.09 6.93 -21.50
N ASN A 80 -4.31 7.08 -20.43
CA ASN A 80 -2.92 7.49 -20.49
C ASN A 80 -2.00 6.28 -20.61
N ARG A 81 -1.04 6.35 -21.54
CA ARG A 81 -0.07 5.29 -21.78
C ARG A 81 1.34 5.85 -21.83
N GLY A 82 2.24 5.21 -21.09
CA GLY A 82 3.66 5.53 -21.06
C GLY A 82 4.49 4.82 -22.13
N ALA A 83 5.78 4.72 -21.87
CA ALA A 83 6.73 4.01 -22.72
C ALA A 83 6.27 2.55 -22.96
N LYS A 84 6.57 2.02 -24.15
CA LYS A 84 6.15 0.66 -24.55
C LYS A 84 4.64 0.39 -24.41
N ARG A 85 3.81 1.46 -24.39
CA ARG A 85 2.34 1.43 -24.25
C ARG A 85 1.86 0.86 -22.92
N VAL A 86 2.66 0.94 -21.86
CA VAL A 86 2.24 0.60 -20.50
C VAL A 86 1.07 1.50 -20.11
N LEU A 87 0.01 0.93 -19.55
CA LEU A 87 -1.13 1.68 -19.05
C LEU A 87 -0.72 2.45 -17.80
N GLN A 88 -0.84 3.78 -17.82
CA GLN A 88 -0.57 4.65 -16.68
C GLN A 88 -1.85 4.93 -15.89
N SER A 89 -2.87 5.43 -16.55
CA SER A 89 -4.15 5.69 -15.90
C SER A 89 -5.34 5.62 -16.85
N VAL A 90 -6.51 5.21 -16.33
CA VAL A 90 -7.83 5.38 -16.94
C VAL A 90 -8.58 6.37 -16.09
N VAL A 91 -8.84 7.57 -16.62
CA VAL A 91 -9.46 8.67 -15.89
C VAL A 91 -10.94 8.75 -16.22
N ILE A 92 -11.77 8.95 -15.20
CA ILE A 92 -13.22 9.09 -15.30
C ILE A 92 -13.62 10.44 -14.70
N ASP A 93 -14.26 11.29 -15.48
CA ASP A 93 -14.91 12.51 -15.01
C ASP A 93 -16.32 12.13 -14.53
N LEU A 94 -16.60 12.39 -13.25
CA LEU A 94 -17.86 12.00 -12.61
C LEU A 94 -19.02 12.85 -13.15
N ASP A 95 -20.15 12.20 -13.45
CA ASP A 95 -21.37 12.87 -13.90
C ASP A 95 -22.37 13.16 -12.77
N GLY A 96 -22.02 12.81 -11.52
CA GLY A 96 -22.86 13.01 -10.34
C GLY A 96 -23.96 11.95 -10.16
N SER A 97 -23.99 10.94 -11.00
CA SER A 97 -24.92 9.80 -10.89
C SER A 97 -24.39 8.76 -9.92
N ASP A 98 -25.28 8.15 -9.14
CA ASP A 98 -24.98 7.01 -8.26
C ASP A 98 -25.32 5.65 -8.91
N GLU A 99 -25.54 5.63 -10.22
CA GLU A 99 -25.82 4.42 -10.98
C GLU A 99 -24.66 3.42 -10.87
N GLN A 100 -24.99 2.15 -10.62
CA GLN A 100 -23.95 1.12 -10.43
C GLN A 100 -24.41 -0.27 -10.82
N VAL A 101 -23.46 -1.15 -11.08
CA VAL A 101 -23.69 -2.57 -11.22
C VAL A 101 -24.06 -3.15 -9.85
N THR A 102 -25.12 -3.96 -9.81
CA THR A 102 -25.55 -4.66 -8.60
C THR A 102 -25.15 -6.13 -8.69
N PHE A 103 -24.62 -6.67 -7.61
CA PHE A 103 -24.18 -8.05 -7.47
C PHE A 103 -25.12 -8.82 -6.53
N GLU A 104 -25.04 -10.13 -6.56
CA GLU A 104 -25.74 -10.97 -5.60
C GLU A 104 -25.22 -10.68 -4.18
N HIS A 105 -26.15 -10.65 -3.21
CA HIS A 105 -25.85 -10.34 -1.82
C HIS A 105 -26.51 -11.36 -0.88
N PHE A 106 -26.00 -11.44 0.33
CA PHE A 106 -26.33 -12.49 1.29
C PHE A 106 -26.47 -11.89 2.70
N ALA A 107 -27.20 -12.59 3.55
CA ALA A 107 -27.21 -12.24 4.98
C ALA A 107 -25.84 -12.56 5.62
N SER A 108 -25.39 -11.74 6.59
CA SER A 108 -24.11 -11.94 7.29
C SER A 108 -23.90 -13.37 7.82
N ALA A 109 -24.98 -14.02 8.31
CA ALA A 109 -24.95 -15.38 8.83
C ALA A 109 -24.68 -16.48 7.77
N GLU A 110 -24.81 -16.14 6.48
CA GLU A 110 -24.62 -17.07 5.36
C GLU A 110 -23.20 -16.99 4.79
N LEU A 111 -22.49 -15.87 4.99
CA LEU A 111 -21.21 -15.59 4.34
C LEU A 111 -20.15 -16.68 4.56
N ALA A 112 -20.03 -17.17 5.79
CA ALA A 112 -19.08 -18.24 6.13
C ALA A 112 -19.45 -19.62 5.54
N LYS A 113 -20.63 -19.77 4.91
CA LYS A 113 -21.12 -21.02 4.31
C LYS A 113 -21.10 -20.99 2.81
N LEU A 114 -20.79 -19.85 2.19
CA LEU A 114 -20.75 -19.70 0.74
C LEU A 114 -19.72 -20.65 0.12
N GLU A 115 -20.02 -21.13 -1.07
CA GLU A 115 -19.05 -21.88 -1.86
C GLU A 115 -17.92 -20.97 -2.34
N ARG A 116 -16.66 -21.48 -2.34
CA ARG A 116 -15.48 -20.74 -2.78
C ARG A 116 -15.66 -20.16 -4.19
N SER A 117 -16.18 -20.97 -5.11
CA SER A 117 -16.43 -20.56 -6.49
C SER A 117 -17.36 -19.35 -6.58
N LYS A 118 -18.39 -19.31 -5.74
CA LYS A 118 -19.34 -18.19 -5.70
C LYS A 118 -18.68 -16.90 -5.18
N VAL A 119 -17.86 -17.03 -4.15
CA VAL A 119 -17.09 -15.89 -3.61
C VAL A 119 -16.10 -15.36 -4.67
N GLN A 120 -15.39 -16.24 -5.35
CA GLN A 120 -14.47 -15.87 -6.43
C GLN A 120 -15.21 -15.18 -7.58
N GLU A 121 -16.34 -15.73 -8.04
CA GLU A 121 -17.17 -15.14 -9.10
C GLU A 121 -17.55 -13.69 -8.79
N ILE A 122 -18.07 -13.41 -7.60
CA ILE A 122 -18.51 -12.07 -7.21
C ILE A 122 -17.33 -11.11 -7.08
N LEU A 123 -16.23 -11.53 -6.45
CA LEU A 123 -15.03 -10.68 -6.30
C LEU A 123 -14.39 -10.34 -7.64
N VAL A 124 -14.37 -11.29 -8.56
CA VAL A 124 -13.84 -11.11 -9.93
C VAL A 124 -14.76 -10.19 -10.73
N ALA A 125 -16.07 -10.48 -10.74
CA ALA A 125 -17.05 -9.70 -11.49
C ALA A 125 -17.14 -8.24 -11.01
N SER A 126 -16.94 -8.00 -9.71
CA SER A 126 -16.94 -6.66 -9.12
C SER A 126 -15.60 -5.92 -9.25
N GLY A 127 -14.54 -6.57 -9.73
CA GLY A 127 -13.17 -6.03 -9.75
C GLY A 127 -12.52 -5.98 -8.37
N GLN A 128 -13.21 -6.38 -7.30
CA GLN A 128 -12.65 -6.35 -5.95
C GLN A 128 -11.58 -7.42 -5.71
N TRP A 129 -11.48 -8.42 -6.59
CA TRP A 129 -10.37 -9.40 -6.60
C TRP A 129 -9.01 -8.74 -6.61
N THR A 130 -8.88 -7.57 -7.23
CA THR A 130 -7.64 -6.78 -7.31
C THR A 130 -7.18 -6.21 -5.96
N ALA A 131 -7.99 -6.30 -4.90
CA ALA A 131 -7.59 -5.93 -3.53
C ALA A 131 -6.59 -6.93 -2.92
N LEU A 132 -6.60 -8.18 -3.39
CA LEU A 132 -5.71 -9.23 -2.93
C LEU A 132 -4.35 -9.12 -3.62
N ARG A 133 -3.27 -9.28 -2.86
CA ARG A 133 -1.91 -9.38 -3.40
C ARG A 133 -1.22 -10.64 -2.88
N THR A 134 -0.38 -11.23 -3.73
CA THR A 134 0.39 -12.43 -3.39
C THR A 134 1.73 -12.08 -2.76
N ARG A 135 2.28 -12.96 -1.97
CA ARG A 135 3.70 -13.08 -1.65
C ARG A 135 4.11 -14.51 -2.00
N PRO A 136 5.17 -14.76 -2.78
CA PRO A 136 6.07 -13.80 -3.45
C PRO A 136 5.39 -12.97 -4.55
N PHE A 137 6.18 -12.04 -5.12
CA PHE A 137 5.96 -11.26 -6.34
C PHE A 137 4.95 -10.11 -6.26
N SER A 138 4.13 -10.00 -5.22
CA SER A 138 3.17 -8.88 -5.03
C SER A 138 2.19 -8.67 -6.20
N LYS A 139 1.70 -9.75 -6.79
CA LYS A 139 0.75 -9.73 -7.91
C LYS A 139 -0.69 -9.90 -7.44
N VAL A 140 -1.64 -9.50 -8.27
CA VAL A 140 -3.01 -9.94 -8.13
C VAL A 140 -3.06 -11.45 -8.35
N PRO A 141 -3.64 -12.24 -7.44
CA PRO A 141 -3.64 -13.70 -7.56
C PRO A 141 -4.41 -14.17 -8.80
N ALA A 142 -3.96 -15.29 -9.37
CA ALA A 142 -4.73 -15.96 -10.42
C ALA A 142 -6.07 -16.46 -9.85
N VAL A 143 -7.15 -16.29 -10.62
CA VAL A 143 -8.51 -16.61 -10.15
C VAL A 143 -8.65 -18.05 -9.69
N ALA A 144 -7.97 -19.00 -10.36
CA ALA A 144 -8.00 -20.42 -10.01
C ALA A 144 -7.05 -20.82 -8.87
N SER A 145 -6.25 -19.86 -8.32
CA SER A 145 -5.30 -20.15 -7.24
C SER A 145 -5.94 -20.02 -5.85
N ALA A 146 -5.30 -20.62 -4.87
CA ALA A 146 -5.66 -20.50 -3.47
C ALA A 146 -4.37 -20.32 -2.64
N PRO A 147 -4.39 -19.43 -1.63
CA PRO A 147 -3.24 -19.23 -0.76
C PRO A 147 -3.21 -20.26 0.34
N ARG A 148 -2.03 -20.45 0.94
CA ARG A 148 -1.91 -21.22 2.18
C ARG A 148 -2.58 -20.50 3.37
N ALA A 149 -2.44 -19.19 3.45
CA ALA A 149 -3.16 -18.35 4.41
C ALA A 149 -3.38 -16.95 3.83
N ILE A 150 -4.27 -16.17 4.46
CA ILE A 150 -4.54 -14.78 4.10
C ILE A 150 -4.19 -13.91 5.30
N PHE A 151 -3.44 -12.84 5.05
CA PHE A 151 -3.01 -11.87 6.05
C PHE A 151 -3.79 -10.56 5.88
N VAL A 152 -4.57 -10.22 6.89
CA VAL A 152 -5.25 -8.93 6.98
C VAL A 152 -4.35 -7.97 7.76
N THR A 153 -3.84 -6.94 7.09
CA THR A 153 -3.03 -5.92 7.72
C THR A 153 -3.96 -4.91 8.39
N ALA A 154 -4.28 -5.14 9.67
CA ALA A 154 -5.20 -4.33 10.48
C ALA A 154 -4.46 -3.35 11.42
N MET A 155 -3.30 -2.92 11.01
CA MET A 155 -2.48 -1.87 11.60
C MET A 155 -1.63 -1.17 10.53
N ASP A 156 -1.08 -0.02 10.84
CA ASP A 156 -0.14 0.67 9.97
C ASP A 156 0.92 1.38 10.81
N THR A 157 2.19 1.09 10.56
CA THR A 157 3.34 1.74 11.22
C THR A 157 4.12 2.66 10.28
N ASN A 158 3.60 2.90 9.07
CA ASN A 158 4.19 3.90 8.20
C ASN A 158 4.21 5.28 8.87
N PRO A 159 5.24 6.09 8.63
CA PRO A 159 5.24 7.45 9.13
C PRO A 159 3.98 8.20 8.66
N LEU A 160 3.33 8.92 9.59
CA LEU A 160 2.14 9.73 9.33
C LEU A 160 0.87 8.94 8.97
N ALA A 161 0.82 7.64 9.25
CA ALA A 161 -0.34 6.81 8.94
C ALA A 161 -1.57 7.12 9.82
N ALA A 162 -2.73 6.69 9.32
CA ALA A 162 -3.97 6.64 10.07
C ALA A 162 -3.96 5.47 11.06
N ASP A 163 -4.64 5.64 12.19
CA ASP A 163 -4.93 4.52 13.09
C ASP A 163 -6.02 3.62 12.46
N ALA A 164 -5.62 2.40 12.13
CA ALA A 164 -6.52 1.42 11.53
C ALA A 164 -7.69 1.05 12.45
N GLU A 165 -7.48 1.04 13.76
CA GLU A 165 -8.52 0.72 14.75
C GLU A 165 -9.68 1.70 14.67
N LEU A 166 -9.38 3.00 14.52
CA LEU A 166 -10.40 4.04 14.40
C LEU A 166 -11.31 3.80 13.19
N ILE A 167 -10.72 3.46 12.05
CA ILE A 167 -11.45 3.25 10.79
C ILE A 167 -12.27 1.95 10.84
N ILE A 168 -11.72 0.89 11.42
CA ILE A 168 -12.43 -0.38 11.58
C ILE A 168 -13.63 -0.22 12.53
N LYS A 169 -13.48 0.56 13.59
CA LYS A 169 -14.55 0.83 14.57
C LYS A 169 -15.73 1.61 14.00
N GLU A 170 -15.57 2.33 12.91
CA GLU A 170 -16.72 2.96 12.23
C GLU A 170 -17.62 1.91 11.55
N GLN A 171 -17.08 0.78 11.12
CA GLN A 171 -17.79 -0.23 10.33
C GLN A 171 -17.48 -1.66 10.83
N PRO A 172 -17.72 -1.94 12.12
CA PRO A 172 -17.28 -3.19 12.74
C PRO A 172 -17.93 -4.43 12.12
N GLN A 173 -19.24 -4.35 11.80
CA GLN A 173 -19.94 -5.48 11.19
C GLN A 173 -19.44 -5.77 9.78
N ALA A 174 -19.23 -4.74 8.95
CA ALA A 174 -18.71 -4.93 7.60
C ALA A 174 -17.29 -5.53 7.62
N PHE A 175 -16.47 -5.19 8.60
CA PHE A 175 -15.15 -5.80 8.78
C PHE A 175 -15.28 -7.30 9.13
N LEU A 176 -16.18 -7.67 10.06
CA LEU A 176 -16.45 -9.07 10.40
C LEU A 176 -17.02 -9.87 9.23
N ASP A 177 -17.93 -9.27 8.45
CA ASP A 177 -18.50 -9.88 7.26
C ASP A 177 -17.42 -10.12 6.18
N GLY A 178 -16.50 -9.16 6.01
CA GLY A 178 -15.35 -9.30 5.12
C GLY A 178 -14.40 -10.42 5.56
N LEU A 179 -14.14 -10.56 6.86
CA LEU A 179 -13.36 -11.68 7.39
C LEU A 179 -14.05 -13.02 7.10
N ALA A 180 -15.37 -13.11 7.23
CA ALA A 180 -16.13 -14.31 6.89
C ALA A 180 -15.99 -14.67 5.40
N VAL A 181 -16.05 -13.69 4.51
CA VAL A 181 -15.79 -13.88 3.06
C VAL A 181 -14.37 -14.41 2.81
N LEU A 182 -13.35 -13.84 3.46
CA LEU A 182 -11.96 -14.27 3.30
C LEU A 182 -11.73 -15.73 3.72
N THR A 183 -12.45 -16.23 4.73
CA THR A 183 -12.34 -17.65 5.13
C THR A 183 -12.76 -18.62 4.03
N ARG A 184 -13.51 -18.16 3.02
CA ARG A 184 -13.92 -19.02 1.88
C ARG A 184 -12.83 -19.13 0.81
N LEU A 185 -11.85 -18.23 0.81
CA LEU A 185 -10.79 -18.18 -0.21
C LEU A 185 -9.56 -19.06 0.13
N THR A 186 -9.43 -19.52 1.38
CA THR A 186 -8.32 -20.38 1.81
C THR A 186 -8.82 -21.54 2.66
N ASP A 187 -8.11 -22.66 2.65
CA ASP A 187 -8.31 -23.74 3.61
C ASP A 187 -7.48 -23.53 4.88
N GLY A 188 -6.56 -22.59 4.85
CA GLY A 188 -5.69 -22.22 5.96
C GLY A 188 -6.27 -21.12 6.85
N ALA A 189 -5.42 -20.50 7.63
CA ALA A 189 -5.82 -19.41 8.53
C ALA A 189 -6.02 -18.08 7.79
N VAL A 190 -6.91 -17.25 8.35
CA VAL A 190 -7.00 -15.82 8.07
C VAL A 190 -6.40 -15.10 9.28
N TYR A 191 -5.19 -14.56 9.14
CA TYR A 191 -4.51 -13.84 10.21
C TYR A 191 -4.93 -12.37 10.20
N VAL A 192 -5.47 -11.87 11.30
CA VAL A 192 -5.74 -10.45 11.53
C VAL A 192 -4.57 -9.89 12.34
N CYS A 193 -3.63 -9.25 11.65
CA CYS A 193 -2.43 -8.67 12.25
C CYS A 193 -2.73 -7.24 12.70
N LYS A 194 -2.69 -7.01 14.02
CA LYS A 194 -3.10 -5.74 14.64
C LYS A 194 -2.09 -5.24 15.67
N GLY A 195 -2.21 -3.97 16.05
CA GLY A 195 -1.54 -3.41 17.24
C GLY A 195 -2.21 -3.85 18.55
N GLU A 196 -1.83 -3.22 19.67
CA GLU A 196 -2.37 -3.53 21.00
C GLU A 196 -3.85 -3.12 21.18
N GLY A 197 -4.41 -2.37 20.23
CA GLY A 197 -5.79 -1.90 20.26
C GLY A 197 -6.83 -3.01 20.19
N SER A 198 -8.09 -2.64 20.43
CA SER A 198 -9.23 -3.57 20.43
C SER A 198 -9.99 -3.50 19.11
N LEU A 199 -10.00 -4.59 18.36
CA LEU A 199 -10.80 -4.76 17.15
C LEU A 199 -12.04 -5.63 17.39
N PRO A 200 -13.05 -5.56 16.52
CA PRO A 200 -14.17 -6.49 16.52
C PRO A 200 -13.67 -7.94 16.44
N HIS A 201 -14.09 -8.79 17.38
CA HIS A 201 -13.68 -10.17 17.43
C HIS A 201 -14.54 -11.07 16.54
N SER A 202 -13.89 -11.85 15.68
CA SER A 202 -14.59 -12.83 14.84
C SER A 202 -14.76 -14.17 15.59
N PRO A 203 -15.96 -14.76 15.62
CA PRO A 203 -16.20 -16.05 16.24
C PRO A 203 -15.70 -17.23 15.39
N LEU A 204 -15.19 -17.02 14.19
CA LEU A 204 -14.77 -18.06 13.26
C LEU A 204 -13.39 -18.60 13.66
N ALA A 205 -13.29 -19.90 13.92
CA ALA A 205 -12.04 -20.56 14.37
C ALA A 205 -10.87 -20.43 13.38
N GLN A 206 -11.18 -20.18 12.10
CA GLN A 206 -10.18 -19.98 11.04
C GLN A 206 -9.55 -18.58 11.10
N VAL A 207 -10.22 -17.60 11.73
CA VAL A 207 -9.71 -16.24 11.93
C VAL A 207 -8.86 -16.21 13.18
N LYS A 208 -7.60 -15.81 13.05
CA LYS A 208 -6.62 -15.72 14.14
C LYS A 208 -6.14 -14.29 14.31
N GLU A 209 -6.31 -13.74 15.49
CA GLU A 209 -5.79 -12.41 15.82
C GLU A 209 -4.36 -12.51 16.34
N GLU A 210 -3.46 -11.74 15.72
CA GLU A 210 -2.06 -11.68 16.13
C GLU A 210 -1.65 -10.23 16.39
N ILE A 211 -1.02 -10.00 17.54
CA ILE A 211 -0.62 -8.66 17.99
C ILE A 211 0.84 -8.45 17.66
N PHE A 212 1.11 -7.38 16.93
CA PHE A 212 2.44 -6.89 16.61
C PHE A 212 2.70 -5.56 17.29
N VAL A 213 3.88 -5.42 17.90
CA VAL A 213 4.32 -4.20 18.57
C VAL A 213 5.77 -3.90 18.21
N GLY A 214 6.09 -2.62 18.10
CA GLY A 214 7.44 -2.17 17.78
C GLY A 214 7.47 -1.08 16.72
N PRO A 215 8.65 -0.60 16.33
CA PRO A 215 8.82 0.43 15.33
C PRO A 215 8.44 -0.07 13.93
N HIS A 216 8.23 0.85 12.99
CA HIS A 216 8.15 0.49 11.58
C HIS A 216 9.39 -0.34 11.19
N PRO A 217 9.24 -1.50 10.48
CA PRO A 217 8.09 -1.94 9.69
C PRO A 217 7.17 -2.98 10.40
N ALA A 218 6.94 -2.88 11.70
CA ALA A 218 6.09 -3.82 12.43
C ALA A 218 4.68 -3.99 11.83
N GLY A 219 4.17 -2.98 11.12
CA GLY A 219 2.84 -2.97 10.49
C GLY A 219 2.83 -3.35 9.01
N LEU A 220 3.94 -3.81 8.43
CA LEU A 220 3.96 -4.24 7.04
C LEU A 220 3.55 -5.71 6.87
N PRO A 221 2.87 -6.05 5.77
CA PRO A 221 2.47 -7.44 5.49
C PRO A 221 3.66 -8.38 5.37
N GLY A 222 4.81 -7.94 4.83
CA GLY A 222 6.03 -8.74 4.78
C GLY A 222 6.51 -9.17 6.16
N THR A 223 6.49 -8.25 7.14
CA THR A 223 6.81 -8.56 8.54
C THR A 223 5.83 -9.57 9.14
N HIS A 224 4.53 -9.38 8.92
CA HIS A 224 3.51 -10.29 9.44
C HIS A 224 3.67 -11.71 8.89
N ILE A 225 3.86 -11.83 7.58
CA ILE A 225 4.02 -13.10 6.88
C ILE A 225 5.28 -13.82 7.39
N HIS A 226 6.41 -13.10 7.47
CA HIS A 226 7.68 -13.67 7.93
C HIS A 226 7.58 -14.31 9.30
N PHE A 227 6.96 -13.63 10.26
CA PHE A 227 6.90 -14.10 11.65
C PHE A 227 5.83 -15.17 11.90
N LEU A 228 4.81 -15.29 11.06
CA LEU A 228 3.70 -16.24 11.28
C LEU A 228 3.75 -17.43 10.35
N ASP A 229 3.94 -17.22 9.06
CA ASP A 229 3.94 -18.28 8.06
C ASP A 229 4.70 -17.85 6.79
N PRO A 230 6.06 -17.86 6.81
CA PRO A 230 6.89 -17.33 5.74
C PRO A 230 6.67 -18.01 4.40
N VAL A 231 6.86 -17.28 3.32
CA VAL A 231 6.71 -17.75 1.95
C VAL A 231 7.96 -18.50 1.46
N SER A 232 7.77 -19.22 0.35
CA SER A 232 8.85 -19.82 -0.43
C SER A 232 8.42 -19.94 -1.89
N SER A 233 9.26 -20.44 -2.78
CA SER A 233 8.90 -20.73 -4.17
C SER A 233 7.64 -21.62 -4.32
N ALA A 234 7.42 -22.53 -3.36
CA ALA A 234 6.28 -23.46 -3.35
C ALA A 234 5.13 -23.04 -2.41
N LYS A 235 5.28 -21.96 -1.65
CA LYS A 235 4.35 -21.57 -0.59
C LYS A 235 3.94 -20.13 -0.75
N VAL A 236 2.73 -19.93 -1.26
CA VAL A 236 2.16 -18.61 -1.56
C VAL A 236 1.21 -18.19 -0.45
N GLN A 237 1.37 -16.95 0.00
CA GLN A 237 0.46 -16.26 0.90
C GLN A 237 -0.23 -15.13 0.17
N TRP A 238 -1.43 -14.75 0.64
CA TRP A 238 -2.09 -13.53 0.18
C TRP A 238 -2.19 -12.54 1.33
N HIS A 239 -2.24 -11.27 0.98
CA HIS A 239 -2.51 -10.22 1.96
C HIS A 239 -3.51 -9.21 1.42
N ILE A 240 -4.17 -8.52 2.34
CA ILE A 240 -5.21 -7.53 2.05
C ILE A 240 -5.21 -6.45 3.14
N ASN A 241 -5.54 -5.21 2.76
CA ASN A 241 -5.70 -4.10 3.68
C ASN A 241 -7.04 -4.17 4.40
N TYR A 242 -7.12 -3.67 5.63
CA TYR A 242 -8.33 -3.67 6.46
C TYR A 242 -9.51 -2.92 5.83
N GLN A 243 -9.29 -1.85 5.07
CA GLN A 243 -10.36 -1.13 4.38
C GLN A 243 -10.95 -1.95 3.23
N ASP A 244 -10.13 -2.74 2.56
CA ASP A 244 -10.60 -3.67 1.53
C ASP A 244 -11.39 -4.84 2.12
N VAL A 245 -11.07 -5.26 3.34
CA VAL A 245 -11.90 -6.24 4.08
C VAL A 245 -13.28 -5.66 4.36
N ILE A 246 -13.37 -4.41 4.79
CA ILE A 246 -14.66 -3.70 4.95
C ILE A 246 -15.41 -3.64 3.61
N ALA A 247 -14.72 -3.34 2.52
CA ALA A 247 -15.30 -3.29 1.18
C ALA A 247 -15.86 -4.66 0.74
N PHE A 248 -15.17 -5.75 1.05
CA PHE A 248 -15.67 -7.11 0.82
C PHE A 248 -16.96 -7.37 1.61
N GLY A 249 -16.98 -7.05 2.92
CA GLY A 249 -18.17 -7.20 3.74
C GLY A 249 -19.37 -6.42 3.18
N LYS A 250 -19.14 -5.18 2.78
CA LYS A 250 -20.19 -4.35 2.14
C LYS A 250 -20.68 -4.94 0.83
N LEU A 251 -19.76 -5.36 -0.06
CA LEU A 251 -20.13 -5.97 -1.33
C LEU A 251 -21.04 -7.18 -1.13
N PHE A 252 -20.66 -8.09 -0.25
CA PHE A 252 -21.41 -9.33 -0.05
C PHE A 252 -22.72 -9.16 0.71
N THR A 253 -22.88 -8.11 1.51
CA THR A 253 -24.10 -7.85 2.27
C THR A 253 -25.08 -6.90 1.58
N THR A 254 -24.58 -6.03 0.66
CA THR A 254 -25.44 -5.05 -0.02
C THR A 254 -25.56 -5.26 -1.52
N GLY A 255 -24.68 -6.08 -2.13
CA GLY A 255 -24.57 -6.24 -3.58
C GLY A 255 -23.97 -5.03 -4.29
N GLN A 256 -23.40 -4.08 -3.56
CA GLN A 256 -22.85 -2.83 -4.10
C GLN A 256 -21.36 -2.70 -3.83
N ILE A 257 -20.61 -2.19 -4.80
CA ILE A 257 -19.19 -1.91 -4.60
C ILE A 257 -19.03 -0.74 -3.64
N PHE A 258 -18.31 -0.97 -2.56
CA PHE A 258 -17.93 0.07 -1.61
C PHE A 258 -16.61 0.71 -2.06
N THR A 259 -16.67 1.98 -2.41
CA THR A 259 -15.52 2.73 -2.93
C THR A 259 -15.03 3.83 -2.00
N ASP A 260 -15.72 4.06 -0.88
CA ASP A 260 -15.27 5.02 0.13
C ASP A 260 -13.95 4.57 0.75
N LYS A 261 -13.07 5.52 0.99
CA LYS A 261 -11.77 5.30 1.58
C LYS A 261 -11.43 6.42 2.56
N VAL A 262 -10.88 6.05 3.71
CA VAL A 262 -10.32 7.01 4.66
C VAL A 262 -8.81 7.05 4.47
N ILE A 263 -8.26 8.25 4.28
CA ILE A 263 -6.83 8.47 4.12
C ILE A 263 -6.31 9.46 5.16
N ALA A 264 -5.03 9.35 5.49
CA ALA A 264 -4.32 10.40 6.21
C ALA A 264 -3.81 11.45 5.21
N LEU A 265 -4.29 12.69 5.29
CA LEU A 265 -3.64 13.83 4.65
C LEU A 265 -2.65 14.41 5.66
N ALA A 266 -1.35 14.25 5.41
CA ALA A 266 -0.33 14.50 6.42
C ALA A 266 1.00 14.98 5.84
N GLY A 267 1.88 15.46 6.70
CA GLY A 267 3.21 15.93 6.33
C GLY A 267 3.47 17.38 6.72
N PRO A 268 4.75 17.77 6.71
CA PRO A 268 5.16 19.09 7.21
C PRO A 268 4.55 20.27 6.45
N ASN A 269 4.20 20.09 5.19
CA ASN A 269 3.65 21.15 4.35
C ASN A 269 2.11 21.10 4.21
N VAL A 270 1.44 20.24 4.98
CA VAL A 270 -0.02 20.27 5.12
C VAL A 270 -0.42 21.29 6.18
N LEU A 271 -1.40 22.14 5.89
CA LEU A 271 -1.87 23.19 6.82
C LEU A 271 -2.59 22.60 8.02
N LYS A 272 -3.42 21.59 7.80
CA LYS A 272 -4.23 20.91 8.84
C LYS A 272 -4.16 19.39 8.63
N PRO A 273 -3.10 18.72 9.10
CA PRO A 273 -2.98 17.27 8.97
C PRO A 273 -4.12 16.56 9.72
N ARG A 274 -4.86 15.68 9.03
CA ARG A 274 -6.02 14.96 9.57
C ARG A 274 -6.43 13.78 8.70
N LEU A 275 -7.37 12.98 9.16
CA LEU A 275 -7.96 11.92 8.33
C LEU A 275 -9.10 12.49 7.49
N LEU A 276 -9.15 12.10 6.23
CA LEU A 276 -10.17 12.51 5.27
C LEU A 276 -10.90 11.30 4.69
N ARG A 277 -12.22 11.38 4.68
CA ARG A 277 -13.07 10.47 3.90
C ARG A 277 -13.08 10.91 2.44
N THR A 278 -12.74 9.99 1.56
CA THR A 278 -12.69 10.19 0.11
C THR A 278 -13.12 8.90 -0.59
N ARG A 279 -12.69 8.67 -1.81
CA ARG A 279 -12.99 7.46 -2.59
C ARG A 279 -11.77 6.88 -3.30
N LEU A 280 -11.89 5.62 -3.74
CA LEU A 280 -10.86 4.97 -4.54
C LEU A 280 -10.53 5.79 -5.79
N GLY A 281 -9.23 5.92 -6.07
CA GLY A 281 -8.75 6.63 -7.26
C GLY A 281 -9.00 8.13 -7.27
N ALA A 282 -9.35 8.77 -6.14
CA ALA A 282 -9.63 10.20 -6.04
C ALA A 282 -8.48 11.06 -6.57
N CYS A 283 -8.81 12.14 -7.30
CA CYS A 283 -7.83 13.12 -7.78
C CYS A 283 -7.17 13.82 -6.59
N ILE A 284 -5.84 13.71 -6.48
CA ILE A 284 -5.08 14.20 -5.32
C ILE A 284 -4.99 15.72 -5.32
N SER A 285 -4.85 16.36 -6.47
CA SER A 285 -4.86 17.83 -6.55
C SER A 285 -6.19 18.44 -6.05
N GLN A 286 -7.32 17.73 -6.24
CA GLN A 286 -8.61 18.13 -5.65
C GLN A 286 -8.64 17.92 -4.14
N LEU A 287 -8.07 16.81 -3.65
CA LEU A 287 -7.97 16.52 -2.21
C LEU A 287 -7.09 17.52 -1.46
N THR A 288 -6.05 18.02 -2.12
CA THR A 288 -5.04 18.91 -1.51
C THR A 288 -5.28 20.40 -1.80
N ASN A 289 -6.36 20.72 -2.51
CA ASN A 289 -6.69 22.11 -2.87
C ASN A 289 -6.89 22.96 -1.61
N ASN A 290 -6.15 24.07 -1.49
CA ASN A 290 -6.13 24.98 -0.32
C ASN A 290 -5.70 24.32 1.01
N GLU A 291 -5.10 23.11 0.97
CA GLU A 291 -4.64 22.37 2.14
C GLU A 291 -3.13 22.51 2.38
N LEU A 292 -2.39 23.11 1.45
CA LEU A 292 -0.94 23.11 1.45
C LEU A 292 -0.36 24.49 1.77
N ARG A 293 0.84 24.51 2.37
CA ARG A 293 1.65 25.71 2.51
C ARG A 293 2.07 26.22 1.12
N ALA A 294 2.29 27.55 1.02
CA ALA A 294 2.66 28.20 -0.24
C ALA A 294 4.16 28.00 -0.57
N ASP A 295 4.61 26.75 -0.60
CA ASP A 295 5.97 26.34 -0.93
C ASP A 295 5.97 25.45 -2.18
N GLU A 296 7.14 25.12 -2.71
CA GLU A 296 7.24 24.05 -3.71
C GLU A 296 7.06 22.69 -3.01
N ASN A 297 5.99 22.01 -3.33
CA ASN A 297 5.56 20.79 -2.64
C ASN A 297 5.77 19.54 -3.48
N ARG A 298 6.28 18.47 -2.84
CA ARG A 298 6.20 17.11 -3.32
C ARG A 298 4.96 16.45 -2.70
N ILE A 299 3.93 16.22 -3.52
CA ILE A 299 2.74 15.47 -3.12
C ILE A 299 2.98 13.99 -3.45
N ILE A 300 2.69 13.12 -2.50
CA ILE A 300 2.96 11.68 -2.57
C ILE A 300 1.65 10.94 -2.31
N SER A 301 1.23 10.10 -3.24
CA SER A 301 0.22 9.08 -2.99
C SER A 301 0.86 7.94 -2.23
N GLY A 302 0.44 7.67 -0.99
CA GLY A 302 1.05 6.69 -0.11
C GLY A 302 2.05 7.26 0.90
N SER A 303 2.84 6.37 1.50
CA SER A 303 3.84 6.68 2.51
C SER A 303 5.00 7.50 1.93
N ILE A 304 5.60 8.35 2.76
CA ILE A 304 6.87 9.03 2.41
C ILE A 304 8.03 8.06 2.15
N LEU A 305 7.89 6.81 2.57
CA LEU A 305 8.90 5.76 2.39
C LEU A 305 8.73 4.98 1.06
N SER A 306 7.50 4.66 0.69
CA SER A 306 7.20 3.74 -0.42
C SER A 306 6.12 4.26 -1.37
N GLY A 307 5.62 5.47 -1.18
CA GLY A 307 4.60 6.05 -2.04
C GLY A 307 5.14 6.58 -3.37
N ALA A 308 4.22 6.89 -4.27
CA ALA A 308 4.51 7.42 -5.60
C ALA A 308 4.24 8.93 -5.68
N LYS A 309 5.03 9.66 -6.48
CA LYS A 309 4.80 11.09 -6.75
C LYS A 309 3.46 11.26 -7.46
N ALA A 310 2.57 12.07 -6.88
CA ALA A 310 1.29 12.45 -7.49
C ALA A 310 1.50 13.67 -8.41
N GLU A 311 1.57 13.42 -9.71
CA GLU A 311 1.78 14.47 -10.72
C GLU A 311 1.27 14.03 -12.08
N GLY A 312 0.62 14.93 -12.83
CA GLY A 312 0.17 14.69 -14.20
C GLY A 312 -0.79 13.49 -14.29
N VAL A 313 -0.44 12.49 -15.10
CA VAL A 313 -1.26 11.29 -15.31
C VAL A 313 -1.36 10.36 -14.07
N HIS A 314 -0.52 10.60 -13.07
CA HIS A 314 -0.48 9.89 -11.78
C HIS A 314 -1.03 10.73 -10.62
N ASP A 315 -1.72 11.84 -10.89
CA ASP A 315 -2.33 12.70 -9.85
C ASP A 315 -3.58 12.08 -9.22
N TYR A 316 -3.52 10.81 -8.88
CA TYR A 316 -4.63 10.05 -8.32
C TYR A 316 -4.19 9.16 -7.16
N LEU A 317 -5.12 8.93 -6.22
CA LEU A 317 -4.89 8.06 -5.08
C LEU A 317 -4.70 6.61 -5.54
N GLY A 318 -3.55 6.04 -5.21
CA GLY A 318 -3.23 4.67 -5.51
C GLY A 318 -4.18 3.66 -4.86
N ARG A 319 -4.38 2.52 -5.52
CA ARG A 319 -5.31 1.47 -5.08
C ARG A 319 -5.02 0.97 -3.66
N TYR A 320 -3.73 0.81 -3.36
CA TYR A 320 -3.25 0.25 -2.10
C TYR A 320 -2.84 1.34 -1.08
N HIS A 321 -2.91 2.62 -1.43
CA HIS A 321 -2.48 3.71 -0.58
C HIS A 321 -3.58 4.17 0.39
N ASN A 322 -3.21 4.37 1.66
CA ASN A 322 -4.11 4.85 2.72
C ASN A 322 -3.73 6.24 3.24
N GLN A 323 -2.80 6.92 2.56
CA GLN A 323 -2.36 8.26 2.95
C GLN A 323 -1.93 9.07 1.74
N VAL A 324 -2.01 10.38 1.87
CA VAL A 324 -1.40 11.37 0.99
C VAL A 324 -0.45 12.21 1.82
N CYS A 325 0.82 12.13 1.49
CA CYS A 325 1.88 12.82 2.22
C CYS A 325 2.41 14.01 1.44
N VAL A 326 2.73 15.11 2.13
CA VAL A 326 3.27 16.30 1.48
C VAL A 326 4.55 16.76 2.17
N LEU A 327 5.64 16.79 1.38
CA LEU A 327 6.94 17.28 1.79
C LEU A 327 7.30 18.53 0.97
N GLY A 328 8.17 19.39 1.52
CA GLY A 328 8.80 20.44 0.72
C GLY A 328 9.81 19.86 -0.27
N GLU A 329 9.90 20.44 -1.48
CA GLU A 329 10.95 20.08 -2.43
C GLU A 329 12.31 20.58 -1.93
N GLY A 330 13.26 19.67 -1.78
CA GLY A 330 14.59 19.94 -1.25
C GLY A 330 15.58 20.36 -2.33
N ARG A 331 15.31 21.47 -3.05
CA ARG A 331 16.18 21.94 -4.13
C ARG A 331 17.40 22.71 -3.65
N GLU A 332 17.30 23.30 -2.48
CA GLU A 332 18.40 24.07 -1.90
C GLU A 332 19.49 23.15 -1.36
N LYS A 333 20.73 23.43 -1.76
CA LYS A 333 21.92 22.74 -1.22
C LYS A 333 22.54 23.60 -0.13
N GLU A 334 22.54 23.06 1.08
CA GLU A 334 23.22 23.71 2.22
C GLU A 334 24.73 23.71 2.01
N PHE A 335 25.38 24.88 2.16
CA PHE A 335 26.84 24.97 2.10
C PHE A 335 27.47 24.17 3.25
N LEU A 336 28.41 23.28 2.92
CA LEU A 336 29.02 22.34 3.85
C LEU A 336 28.00 21.54 4.70
N GLY A 337 26.80 21.28 4.15
CA GLY A 337 25.70 20.61 4.83
C GLY A 337 26.02 19.22 5.37
N TRP A 338 27.00 18.54 4.79
CA TRP A 338 27.47 17.20 5.18
C TRP A 338 28.29 17.20 6.49
N ILE A 339 28.88 18.32 6.91
CA ILE A 339 29.59 18.45 8.20
C ILE A 339 28.78 19.26 9.24
N ASN A 340 27.66 19.84 8.85
CA ASN A 340 26.81 20.61 9.76
C ASN A 340 25.98 19.67 10.67
N PRO A 341 26.27 19.60 11.98
CA PRO A 341 25.55 18.73 12.92
C PRO A 341 24.21 19.30 13.34
N SER A 342 23.51 20.02 12.48
CA SER A 342 22.27 20.72 12.77
C SER A 342 21.29 19.92 13.64
N ALA A 343 20.61 20.64 14.53
CA ALA A 343 19.50 20.10 15.29
C ALA A 343 18.24 19.79 14.45
N ASN A 344 18.19 20.26 13.19
CA ASN A 344 17.08 20.02 12.26
C ASN A 344 17.37 18.91 11.25
N LYS A 345 18.42 18.13 11.47
CA LYS A 345 18.78 16.97 10.65
C LYS A 345 18.58 15.68 11.43
N PHE A 346 18.25 14.61 10.71
CA PHE A 346 18.17 13.28 11.25
C PHE A 346 19.30 12.40 10.70
N SER A 347 19.85 11.56 11.55
CA SER A 347 20.77 10.50 11.14
C SER A 347 20.62 9.30 12.05
N ILE A 348 20.53 8.11 11.50
CA ILE A 348 20.48 6.86 12.27
C ILE A 348 21.78 6.62 13.05
N THR A 349 22.90 7.17 12.59
CA THR A 349 24.24 7.04 13.22
C THR A 349 24.50 8.01 14.37
N ARG A 350 23.51 8.80 14.77
CA ARG A 350 23.60 9.77 15.89
C ARG A 350 24.67 10.85 15.68
N THR A 351 24.88 11.29 14.45
CA THR A 351 25.88 12.33 14.11
C THR A 351 25.32 13.74 14.19
N THR A 352 24.02 13.91 14.42
CA THR A 352 23.32 15.20 14.47
C THR A 352 22.91 15.57 15.89
N LEU A 353 22.82 16.87 16.19
CA LEU A 353 22.40 17.37 17.50
C LEU A 353 20.94 17.05 17.84
N SER A 354 20.11 16.73 16.84
CA SER A 354 18.73 16.29 17.06
C SER A 354 18.61 15.08 17.98
N HIS A 355 19.60 14.21 18.01
CA HIS A 355 19.64 13.06 18.93
C HIS A 355 19.65 13.43 20.41
N LEU A 356 20.12 14.62 20.76
CA LEU A 356 20.10 15.11 22.12
C LEU A 356 18.74 15.69 22.54
N MET A 357 17.84 15.89 21.55
CA MET A 357 16.53 16.51 21.73
C MET A 357 15.43 15.42 21.61
N LYS A 358 15.11 14.78 22.74
CA LYS A 358 14.07 13.74 22.78
C LYS A 358 12.73 14.26 22.27
N GLY A 359 12.08 13.48 21.39
CA GLY A 359 10.76 13.80 20.84
C GLY A 359 10.73 14.94 19.82
N LYS A 360 11.89 15.45 19.39
CA LYS A 360 11.93 16.47 18.35
C LYS A 360 11.48 15.91 17.02
N LEU A 361 10.44 16.51 16.44
CA LEU A 361 9.99 16.25 15.07
C LEU A 361 10.78 17.13 14.09
N ILE A 362 11.02 16.59 12.91
CA ILE A 362 11.84 17.20 11.87
C ILE A 362 10.99 17.50 10.65
N ASN A 363 11.19 18.68 10.09
CA ASN A 363 10.65 19.06 8.80
C ASN A 363 11.50 18.42 7.69
N PHE A 364 11.12 17.22 7.28
CA PHE A 364 11.78 16.53 6.17
C PHE A 364 11.39 17.15 4.83
N THR A 365 12.34 17.15 3.91
CA THR A 365 12.17 17.52 2.51
C THR A 365 12.60 16.35 1.60
N THR A 366 12.49 16.50 0.30
CA THR A 366 12.94 15.49 -0.66
C THR A 366 14.45 15.44 -0.85
N THR A 367 15.24 16.26 -0.15
CA THR A 367 16.69 16.23 -0.28
C THR A 367 17.29 14.92 0.27
N THR A 368 18.15 14.29 -0.53
CA THR A 368 18.90 13.10 -0.10
C THR A 368 20.06 13.43 0.83
N ASN A 369 20.38 14.72 1.03
CA ASN A 369 21.53 15.20 1.81
C ASN A 369 22.87 14.52 1.42
N GLY A 370 23.03 14.16 0.16
CA GLY A 370 24.21 13.50 -0.37
C GLY A 370 24.06 13.21 -1.87
N SER A 371 25.06 12.59 -2.44
CA SER A 371 25.07 12.09 -3.82
C SER A 371 25.15 10.56 -3.83
N ASP A 372 24.77 9.96 -4.93
CA ASP A 372 24.88 8.53 -5.15
C ASP A 372 26.32 8.05 -5.00
N ARG A 373 26.51 6.97 -4.27
CA ARG A 373 27.82 6.34 -4.01
C ARG A 373 27.64 4.83 -3.94
N SER A 374 28.76 4.11 -4.03
CA SER A 374 28.78 2.67 -3.78
C SER A 374 28.26 2.34 -2.38
N MET A 375 27.64 1.18 -2.24
CA MET A 375 27.16 0.67 -0.96
C MET A 375 28.31 0.58 0.06
N VAL A 376 28.07 1.05 1.26
CA VAL A 376 29.00 0.98 2.40
C VAL A 376 28.35 0.18 3.52
N PRO A 377 28.83 -1.04 3.82
CA PRO A 377 28.25 -1.93 4.83
C PRO A 377 28.72 -1.53 6.25
N ILE A 378 28.02 -0.58 6.85
CA ILE A 378 28.33 -0.08 8.21
C ILE A 378 27.32 -0.54 9.27
N GLY A 379 26.49 -1.56 8.96
CA GLY A 379 25.50 -2.12 9.87
C GLY A 379 24.18 -1.34 9.96
N ASN A 380 23.94 -0.38 9.08
CA ASN A 380 22.69 0.40 9.10
C ASN A 380 21.48 -0.45 8.66
N TYR A 381 21.65 -1.33 7.68
CA TYR A 381 20.58 -2.18 7.17
C TYR A 381 20.10 -3.19 8.23
N GLU A 382 21.03 -3.78 8.98
CA GLU A 382 20.76 -4.72 10.07
C GLU A 382 19.98 -4.08 11.23
N ARG A 383 20.06 -2.76 11.38
CA ARG A 383 19.32 -2.01 12.41
C ARG A 383 17.85 -1.84 12.07
N VAL A 384 17.51 -1.81 10.79
CA VAL A 384 16.15 -1.52 10.31
C VAL A 384 15.44 -2.73 9.72
N MET A 385 16.15 -3.82 9.43
CA MET A 385 15.58 -5.07 8.92
C MET A 385 15.21 -5.99 10.07
N PRO A 386 13.91 -6.21 10.37
CA PRO A 386 13.49 -7.08 11.47
C PRO A 386 13.47 -8.55 11.08
N LEU A 387 13.36 -8.88 9.79
CA LEU A 387 13.29 -10.24 9.28
C LEU A 387 14.61 -10.97 9.54
N ASP A 388 14.57 -12.29 9.67
CA ASP A 388 15.76 -13.15 9.81
C ASP A 388 16.48 -13.35 8.47
N ILE A 389 16.88 -12.21 7.90
CA ILE A 389 17.57 -12.09 6.61
C ILE A 389 18.90 -11.37 6.87
N LEU A 390 19.92 -11.66 6.05
CA LEU A 390 21.18 -10.95 6.06
C LEU A 390 21.15 -9.76 5.06
N PRO A 391 20.65 -8.58 5.46
CA PRO A 391 20.27 -7.54 4.52
C PRO A 391 21.46 -6.99 3.73
N THR A 392 22.64 -6.83 4.34
CA THR A 392 23.83 -6.35 3.61
C THR A 392 24.23 -7.28 2.48
N LEU A 393 24.19 -8.61 2.68
CA LEU A 393 24.54 -9.57 1.64
C LEU A 393 23.45 -9.61 0.57
N LEU A 394 22.19 -9.71 0.97
CA LEU A 394 21.06 -9.69 0.05
C LEU A 394 21.07 -8.45 -0.87
N LEU A 395 21.22 -7.26 -0.29
CA LEU A 395 21.24 -6.01 -1.07
C LEU A 395 22.43 -5.96 -2.04
N ARG A 396 23.58 -6.55 -1.69
CA ARG A 396 24.73 -6.66 -2.59
C ARG A 396 24.45 -7.58 -3.77
N ASP A 397 23.89 -8.77 -3.51
CA ASP A 397 23.55 -9.74 -4.55
C ASP A 397 22.51 -9.15 -5.52
N MET A 398 21.49 -8.48 -4.99
CA MET A 398 20.51 -7.76 -5.81
C MET A 398 21.15 -6.68 -6.69
N VAL A 399 22.04 -5.84 -6.14
CA VAL A 399 22.74 -4.77 -6.88
C VAL A 399 23.69 -5.35 -7.94
N SER A 400 24.31 -6.51 -7.69
CA SER A 400 25.15 -7.20 -8.67
C SER A 400 24.38 -7.99 -9.72
N GLY A 401 23.05 -8.16 -9.54
CA GLY A 401 22.18 -8.95 -10.43
C GLY A 401 22.30 -10.46 -10.22
N ASP A 402 22.83 -10.89 -9.06
CA ASP A 402 22.90 -12.30 -8.67
C ASP A 402 21.53 -12.73 -8.10
N THR A 403 20.70 -13.31 -8.96
CA THR A 403 19.36 -13.79 -8.60
C THR A 403 19.37 -15.05 -7.75
N ASP A 404 20.35 -15.93 -7.95
CA ASP A 404 20.47 -17.18 -7.18
C ASP A 404 20.87 -16.87 -5.73
N GLY A 405 21.89 -16.01 -5.55
CA GLY A 405 22.29 -15.52 -4.24
C GLY A 405 21.16 -14.78 -3.52
N ALA A 406 20.44 -13.91 -4.24
CA ALA A 406 19.30 -13.18 -3.68
C ALA A 406 18.16 -14.13 -3.22
N GLN A 407 17.85 -15.19 -3.99
CA GLN A 407 16.85 -16.19 -3.58
C GLN A 407 17.32 -16.97 -2.33
N ALA A 408 18.57 -17.42 -2.30
CA ALA A 408 19.12 -18.13 -1.15
C ALA A 408 19.13 -17.27 0.13
N LEU A 409 19.18 -15.93 -0.02
CA LEU A 409 19.14 -14.97 1.09
C LEU A 409 17.72 -14.45 1.42
N GLY A 410 16.68 -14.97 0.76
CA GLY A 410 15.29 -14.72 1.13
C GLY A 410 14.58 -13.56 0.41
N CYS A 411 15.02 -13.12 -0.78
CA CYS A 411 14.39 -12.03 -1.52
C CYS A 411 12.91 -12.29 -1.85
N LEU A 412 12.47 -13.56 -1.94
CA LEU A 412 11.08 -13.93 -2.22
C LEU A 412 10.10 -13.49 -1.13
N GLU A 413 10.57 -13.27 0.09
CA GLU A 413 9.72 -12.77 1.18
C GLU A 413 9.43 -11.28 1.08
N LEU A 414 10.21 -10.53 0.28
CA LEU A 414 10.21 -9.07 0.25
C LEU A 414 9.35 -8.49 -0.86
N ASP A 415 8.89 -7.27 -0.62
CA ASP A 415 8.37 -6.32 -1.59
C ASP A 415 9.12 -4.99 -1.46
N GLU A 416 8.92 -4.06 -2.37
CA GLU A 416 9.61 -2.77 -2.37
C GLU A 416 9.45 -2.02 -1.03
N GLU A 417 8.26 -2.10 -0.42
CA GLU A 417 7.98 -1.44 0.86
C GLU A 417 8.84 -1.98 2.02
N ASP A 418 9.20 -3.27 2.00
CA ASP A 418 10.04 -3.89 3.04
C ASP A 418 11.49 -3.37 3.01
N LEU A 419 11.95 -2.90 1.85
CA LEU A 419 13.28 -2.32 1.67
C LEU A 419 13.33 -0.79 1.77
N ALA A 420 12.19 -0.13 1.96
CA ALA A 420 12.12 1.33 2.00
C ALA A 420 12.97 1.95 3.13
N LEU A 421 13.00 1.33 4.32
CA LEU A 421 13.91 1.75 5.39
C LEU A 421 15.39 1.51 5.04
N CYS A 422 15.70 0.42 4.32
CA CYS A 422 17.07 0.19 3.85
C CYS A 422 17.51 1.28 2.88
N THR A 423 16.64 1.70 1.96
CA THR A 423 16.85 2.85 1.07
C THR A 423 17.06 4.14 1.88
N PHE A 424 16.19 4.40 2.87
CA PHE A 424 16.26 5.61 3.70
C PHE A 424 17.57 5.72 4.48
N VAL A 425 18.07 4.62 5.06
CA VAL A 425 19.30 4.63 5.87
C VAL A 425 20.57 4.41 5.05
N CYS A 426 20.45 4.19 3.74
CA CYS A 426 21.59 3.90 2.87
C CYS A 426 22.57 5.08 2.79
N PRO A 427 23.84 4.90 3.21
CA PRO A 427 24.85 5.95 3.06
C PRO A 427 25.15 6.26 1.60
N GLY A 428 25.05 5.26 0.72
CA GLY A 428 25.29 5.36 -0.72
C GLY A 428 24.13 5.94 -1.52
N LYS A 429 22.96 6.17 -0.88
CA LYS A 429 21.73 6.68 -1.52
C LYS A 429 21.16 5.76 -2.60
N THR A 430 21.45 4.47 -2.51
CA THR A 430 20.89 3.46 -3.42
C THR A 430 19.40 3.26 -3.13
N GLU A 431 18.59 3.28 -4.16
CA GLU A 431 17.17 2.95 -4.10
C GLU A 431 16.98 1.46 -4.38
N TYR A 432 16.61 0.71 -3.34
CA TYR A 432 16.56 -0.77 -3.42
C TYR A 432 15.24 -1.31 -3.94
N GLY A 433 14.15 -0.56 -3.85
CA GLY A 433 12.83 -1.01 -4.31
C GLY A 433 12.81 -1.44 -5.78
N PRO A 434 13.18 -0.56 -6.73
CA PRO A 434 13.25 -0.92 -8.16
C PRO A 434 14.20 -2.09 -8.45
N ILE A 435 15.32 -2.17 -7.74
CA ILE A 435 16.31 -3.26 -7.90
C ILE A 435 15.68 -4.59 -7.46
N LEU A 436 14.97 -4.61 -6.33
CA LEU A 436 14.23 -5.80 -5.89
C LEU A 436 13.19 -6.20 -6.93
N ARG A 437 12.41 -5.26 -7.45
CA ARG A 437 11.37 -5.54 -8.46
C ARG A 437 11.96 -6.14 -9.72
N GLU A 438 13.11 -5.65 -10.19
CA GLU A 438 13.82 -6.22 -11.33
C GLU A 438 14.29 -7.64 -11.02
N CYS A 439 14.90 -7.87 -9.86
CA CYS A 439 15.35 -9.17 -9.38
C CYS A 439 14.18 -10.17 -9.32
N LEU A 440 13.08 -9.82 -8.65
CA LEU A 440 11.90 -10.68 -8.54
C LEU A 440 11.26 -10.99 -9.90
N THR A 441 11.24 -10.00 -10.80
CA THR A 441 10.69 -10.20 -12.16
C THR A 441 11.57 -11.18 -12.96
N LYS A 442 12.89 -11.08 -12.82
CA LYS A 442 13.81 -12.00 -13.48
C LYS A 442 13.67 -13.42 -12.93
N ILE A 443 13.62 -13.58 -11.62
CA ILE A 443 13.39 -14.88 -10.96
C ILE A 443 12.10 -15.53 -11.44
N GLU A 444 11.01 -14.76 -11.52
CA GLU A 444 9.71 -15.29 -11.96
C GLU A 444 9.69 -15.74 -13.42
N LEU A 445 10.49 -15.10 -14.29
CA LEU A 445 10.53 -15.40 -15.73
C LEU A 445 11.54 -16.48 -16.10
N GLU A 446 12.60 -16.62 -15.34
CA GLU A 446 13.77 -17.46 -15.68
C GLU A 446 13.94 -18.64 -14.70
N GLY A 447 13.40 -18.55 -13.50
CA GLY A 447 13.56 -19.52 -12.42
C GLY A 447 12.40 -20.40 -12.18
#